data_4095b4025731181826f1b07c3799add7
#
_entry.id   4095b4025731181826f1b07c3799add7
#
_cell.length_a   1.000
_cell.length_b   1.000
_cell.length_c   1.000
_cell.angle_alpha   90.00
_cell.angle_beta   90.00
_cell.angle_gamma   90.00
#
_symmetry.space_group_name_H-M   'P 1'
#
loop_
_entity.id
_entity.type
_entity.pdbx_description
1 polymer ?
#
loop_
_entity_poly.entity_id
_entity_poly.type
_entity_poly.pdbx_seq_one_letter_code
_entity_poly.pdbx_strand_id
1 'polypeptide(L)'
;MASLPTRRFGRTELDIPLLSLGAMRFQQSWSDLPAEEISETSQSQLQATLNRAVSEGFHHVETARHYGTSERQLGWALPKAPDAKRLLQSKVPPRDDVVAFEAELELSFER
;
A
#
# COMPACT_ATOMS: atom_id res chain seq x y z
N MET A 1 8.85 -1.81 19.97
CA MET A 1 7.71 -1.45 19.07
C MET A 1 6.40 -1.84 19.74
N ALA A 2 5.41 -1.00 19.62
CA ALA A 2 4.05 -1.37 19.99
C ALA A 2 3.55 -2.51 19.11
N SER A 3 2.68 -3.35 19.64
CA SER A 3 2.03 -4.41 18.88
C SER A 3 0.51 -4.30 19.02
N LEU A 4 -0.16 -4.32 17.91
CA LEU A 4 -1.62 -4.44 17.90
C LEU A 4 -2.02 -5.91 18.06
N PRO A 5 -3.16 -6.20 18.71
CA PRO A 5 -3.72 -7.54 18.68
C PRO A 5 -3.93 -8.02 17.25
N THR A 6 -3.70 -9.30 17.01
CA THR A 6 -3.83 -9.91 15.69
C THR A 6 -4.92 -10.96 15.67
N ARG A 7 -5.37 -11.29 14.45
CA ARG A 7 -6.26 -12.40 14.17
C ARG A 7 -5.74 -13.14 12.93
N ARG A 8 -5.94 -14.43 12.92
CA ARG A 8 -5.67 -15.24 11.74
C ARG A 8 -6.58 -14.81 10.60
N PHE A 9 -5.99 -14.58 9.44
CA PHE A 9 -6.73 -14.17 8.24
C PHE A 9 -7.25 -15.39 7.49
N GLY A 10 -8.37 -15.92 7.96
CA GLY A 10 -9.02 -17.08 7.36
C GLY A 10 -8.10 -18.30 7.30
N ARG A 11 -7.94 -18.86 6.10
CA ARG A 11 -7.11 -20.05 5.83
C ARG A 11 -5.75 -19.73 5.25
N THR A 12 -5.31 -18.47 5.34
CA THR A 12 -4.06 -18.01 4.71
C THR A 12 -2.80 -18.29 5.53
N GLU A 13 -2.92 -18.74 6.78
CA GLU A 13 -1.81 -18.86 7.76
C GLU A 13 -1.15 -17.50 8.07
N LEU A 14 -1.80 -16.39 7.71
CA LEU A 14 -1.35 -15.04 8.04
C LEU A 14 -2.08 -14.51 9.26
N ASP A 15 -1.33 -13.92 10.19
CA ASP A 15 -1.88 -13.12 11.27
C ASP A 15 -1.85 -11.65 10.87
N ILE A 16 -3.01 -11.00 10.88
CA ILE A 16 -3.12 -9.59 10.59
C ILE A 16 -3.55 -8.79 11.83
N PRO A 17 -3.09 -7.55 11.98
CA PRO A 17 -3.56 -6.68 13.05
C PRO A 17 -5.06 -6.44 12.96
N LEU A 18 -5.70 -6.20 14.09
CA LEU A 18 -7.14 -5.84 14.12
C LEU A 18 -7.43 -4.50 13.43
N LEU A 19 -6.42 -3.66 13.29
CA LEU A 19 -6.51 -2.38 12.58
C LEU A 19 -5.53 -2.40 11.41
N SER A 20 -6.01 -1.94 10.27
CA SER A 20 -5.23 -1.81 9.03
C SER A 20 -5.00 -0.35 8.68
N LEU A 21 -3.90 -0.06 8.02
CA LEU A 21 -3.61 1.25 7.48
C LEU A 21 -4.16 1.35 6.07
N GLY A 22 -5.24 2.11 5.88
CA GLY A 22 -5.77 2.40 4.56
C GLY A 22 -4.95 3.49 3.85
N ALA A 23 -4.51 3.22 2.64
CA ALA A 23 -3.62 4.11 1.89
C ALA A 23 -4.33 4.96 0.82
N MET A 24 -5.64 4.94 0.77
CA MET A 24 -6.39 5.73 -0.21
C MET A 24 -6.06 7.23 -0.14
N ARG A 25 -5.76 7.75 1.03
CA ARG A 25 -5.42 9.17 1.26
C ARG A 25 -3.94 9.48 1.12
N PHE A 26 -3.12 8.50 0.80
CA PHE A 26 -1.67 8.70 0.64
C PHE A 26 -1.30 9.12 -0.79
N GLN A 27 -2.25 9.05 -1.73
CA GLN A 27 -1.97 9.48 -3.09
C GLN A 27 -1.84 11.02 -3.17
N GLN A 28 -0.91 11.46 -3.97
CA GLN A 28 -0.79 12.87 -4.33
C GLN A 28 -1.90 13.28 -5.29
N SER A 29 -2.32 12.37 -6.16
CA SER A 29 -3.33 12.57 -7.19
C SER A 29 -4.17 11.33 -7.37
N TRP A 30 -5.43 11.51 -7.76
CA TRP A 30 -6.30 10.43 -8.20
C TRP A 30 -5.94 9.92 -9.61
N SER A 31 -5.14 10.66 -10.35
CA SER A 31 -4.54 10.20 -11.60
C SER A 31 -3.24 9.47 -11.31
N ASP A 32 -2.96 8.42 -12.07
CA ASP A 32 -1.71 7.67 -11.98
C ASP A 32 -0.59 8.47 -12.69
N LEU A 33 -0.07 9.47 -11.98
CA LEU A 33 0.96 10.34 -12.49
C LEU A 33 2.28 9.60 -12.73
N PRO A 34 3.08 10.04 -13.72
CA PRO A 34 4.45 9.56 -13.86
C PRO A 34 5.30 9.91 -12.63
N ALA A 35 6.37 9.15 -12.44
CA ALA A 35 7.21 9.24 -11.25
C ALA A 35 7.77 10.64 -11.01
N GLU A 36 8.16 11.33 -12.07
CA GLU A 36 8.75 12.66 -12.05
C GLU A 36 7.79 13.77 -11.62
N GLU A 37 6.49 13.51 -11.65
CA GLU A 37 5.46 14.46 -11.21
C GLU A 37 5.10 14.31 -9.74
N ILE A 38 5.62 13.29 -9.05
CA ILE A 38 5.37 13.11 -7.63
C ILE A 38 6.32 13.98 -6.82
N SER A 39 5.76 14.89 -6.02
CA SER A 39 6.54 15.85 -5.25
C SER A 39 7.25 15.19 -4.06
N GLU A 40 8.43 15.72 -3.74
CA GLU A 40 9.16 15.32 -2.53
C GLU A 40 8.35 15.52 -1.25
N THR A 41 7.57 16.60 -1.18
CA THR A 41 6.73 16.91 -0.02
C THR A 41 5.68 15.82 0.19
N SER A 42 4.96 15.43 -0.87
CA SER A 42 3.96 14.35 -0.79
C SER A 42 4.61 13.03 -0.36
N GLN A 43 5.73 12.67 -0.98
CA GLN A 43 6.43 11.42 -0.66
C GLN A 43 6.98 11.41 0.78
N SER A 44 7.51 12.53 1.25
CA SER A 44 8.02 12.65 2.61
C SER A 44 6.92 12.55 3.66
N GLN A 45 5.76 13.13 3.41
CA GLN A 45 4.59 13.02 4.29
C GLN A 45 4.10 11.59 4.39
N LEU A 46 4.00 10.91 3.24
CA LEU A 46 3.63 9.49 3.21
C LEU A 46 4.64 8.65 4.00
N GLN A 47 5.93 8.87 3.77
CA GLN A 47 6.99 8.13 4.47
C GLN A 47 6.91 8.32 5.99
N ALA A 48 6.71 9.55 6.45
CA ALA A 48 6.59 9.85 7.88
C ALA A 48 5.36 9.16 8.49
N THR A 49 4.23 9.22 7.81
CA THR A 49 2.99 8.57 8.25
C THR A 49 3.15 7.05 8.30
N LEU A 50 3.72 6.46 7.26
CA LEU A 50 3.97 5.02 7.20
C LEU A 50 4.92 4.56 8.31
N ASN A 51 6.02 5.28 8.51
CA ASN A 51 6.98 4.97 9.56
C ASN A 51 6.31 5.00 10.95
N ARG A 52 5.49 6.01 11.21
CA ARG A 52 4.75 6.11 12.47
C ARG A 52 3.76 4.96 12.62
N ALA A 53 2.98 4.67 11.59
CA ALA A 53 1.99 3.59 11.64
C ALA A 53 2.67 2.23 11.91
N VAL A 54 3.76 1.93 11.20
CA VAL A 54 4.52 0.69 11.42
C VAL A 54 5.06 0.61 12.84
N SER A 55 5.59 1.71 13.38
CA SER A 55 6.09 1.74 14.76
C SER A 55 5.00 1.55 15.81
N GLU A 56 3.75 1.87 15.50
CA GLU A 56 2.59 1.63 16.35
C GLU A 56 1.94 0.24 16.14
N GLY A 57 2.51 -0.59 15.27
CA GLY A 57 2.04 -1.96 15.05
C GLY A 57 1.08 -2.16 13.88
N PHE A 58 0.88 -1.16 13.04
CA PHE A 58 0.06 -1.30 11.82
C PHE A 58 0.86 -2.03 10.73
N HIS A 59 0.85 -3.35 10.77
CA HIS A 59 1.62 -4.18 9.84
C HIS A 59 0.85 -4.56 8.57
N HIS A 60 -0.42 -4.21 8.49
CA HIS A 60 -1.25 -4.43 7.30
C HIS A 60 -1.60 -3.10 6.65
N VAL A 61 -1.14 -2.93 5.41
CA VAL A 61 -1.38 -1.73 4.59
C VAL A 61 -2.26 -2.13 3.41
N GLU A 62 -3.32 -1.38 3.19
CA GLU A 62 -4.29 -1.66 2.14
C GLU A 62 -4.33 -0.50 1.15
N THR A 63 -4.19 -0.80 -0.13
CA THR A 63 -4.25 0.15 -1.23
C THR A 63 -5.09 -0.41 -2.39
N ALA A 64 -5.07 0.24 -3.53
CA ALA A 64 -5.72 -0.22 -4.75
C ALA A 64 -5.08 0.39 -5.99
N ARG A 65 -5.19 -0.33 -7.12
CA ARG A 65 -4.75 0.14 -8.44
C ARG A 65 -5.38 1.51 -8.79
N HIS A 66 -6.64 1.73 -8.41
CA HIS A 66 -7.39 2.96 -8.68
C HIS A 66 -7.18 4.09 -7.66
N TYR A 67 -6.25 3.94 -6.72
CA TYR A 67 -5.91 5.03 -5.80
C TYR A 67 -4.80 5.92 -6.36
N GLY A 68 -4.89 6.28 -7.64
CA GLY A 68 -3.97 7.20 -8.31
C GLY A 68 -2.51 6.82 -8.11
N THR A 69 -1.75 7.66 -7.43
CA THR A 69 -0.31 7.48 -7.21
C THR A 69 0.02 6.61 -5.98
N SER A 70 -1.00 6.10 -5.25
CA SER A 70 -0.78 5.41 -3.96
C SER A 70 0.14 4.19 -4.06
N GLU A 71 -0.10 3.28 -5.03
CA GLU A 71 0.75 2.08 -5.16
C GLU A 71 2.21 2.45 -5.40
N ARG A 72 2.48 3.39 -6.31
CA ARG A 72 3.83 3.86 -6.61
C ARG A 72 4.51 4.47 -5.39
N GLN A 73 3.82 5.37 -4.71
CA GLN A 73 4.35 6.04 -3.53
C GLN A 73 4.61 5.07 -2.37
N LEU A 74 3.72 4.10 -2.17
CA LEU A 74 3.93 3.02 -1.20
C LEU A 74 5.10 2.12 -1.58
N GLY A 75 5.25 1.78 -2.86
CA GLY A 75 6.37 0.98 -3.37
C GLY A 75 7.73 1.61 -3.04
N TRP A 76 7.81 2.94 -3.07
CA TRP A 76 9.03 3.65 -2.67
C TRP A 76 9.20 3.78 -1.16
N ALA A 77 8.11 3.82 -0.42
CA ALA A 77 8.13 4.07 1.02
C ALA A 77 8.35 2.80 1.84
N LEU A 78 7.75 1.68 1.43
CA LEU A 78 7.78 0.43 2.18
C LEU A 78 9.20 -0.10 2.45
N PRO A 79 10.13 -0.11 1.48
CA PRO A 79 11.50 -0.55 1.74
C PRO A 79 12.26 0.31 2.75
N LYS A 80 11.84 1.56 2.93
CA LYS A 80 12.47 2.53 3.83
C LYS A 80 11.80 2.59 5.20
N ALA A 81 10.66 1.92 5.37
CA ALA A 81 9.97 1.88 6.66
C ALA A 81 10.75 0.99 7.66
N PRO A 82 10.57 1.20 8.97
CA PRO A 82 11.20 0.36 9.98
C PRO A 82 11.00 -1.13 9.69
N ASP A 83 12.03 -1.93 9.95
CA ASP A 83 11.97 -3.36 9.71
C ASP A 83 10.90 -4.00 10.59
N ALA A 84 9.84 -4.45 9.95
CA ALA A 84 8.72 -5.12 10.58
C ALA A 84 8.07 -6.05 9.56
N LYS A 85 7.50 -7.14 10.06
CA LYS A 85 6.66 -8.01 9.23
C LYS A 85 5.50 -7.20 8.69
N ARG A 86 5.44 -7.04 7.37
CA ARG A 86 4.44 -6.23 6.70
C ARG A 86 3.63 -7.07 5.74
N LEU A 87 2.35 -6.78 5.68
CA LEU A 87 1.42 -7.34 4.72
C LEU A 87 0.86 -6.20 3.88
N LEU A 88 0.99 -6.32 2.57
CA LEU A 88 0.45 -5.35 1.62
C LEU A 88 -0.70 -5.98 0.86
N GLN A 89 -1.81 -5.28 0.83
CA GLN A 89 -2.98 -5.68 0.06
C GLN A 89 -3.32 -4.61 -0.96
N SER A 90 -3.54 -5.02 -2.20
CA SER A 90 -4.08 -4.14 -3.23
C SER A 90 -5.31 -4.77 -3.88
N LYS A 91 -5.97 -4.00 -4.73
CA LYS A 91 -7.18 -4.39 -5.46
C LYS A 91 -7.02 -3.97 -6.91
N VAL A 92 -7.31 -4.86 -7.83
CA VAL A 92 -7.35 -4.55 -9.25
C VAL A 92 -8.81 -4.54 -9.70
N PRO A 93 -9.26 -3.47 -10.37
CA PRO A 93 -10.65 -3.39 -10.81
C PRO A 93 -10.94 -4.40 -11.91
N PRO A 94 -12.19 -4.85 -12.04
CA PRO A 94 -12.57 -5.68 -13.16
C PRO A 94 -12.40 -4.94 -14.49
N ARG A 95 -12.09 -5.69 -15.52
CA ARG A 95 -11.97 -5.20 -16.91
C ARG A 95 -12.87 -6.04 -17.81
N ASP A 96 -13.09 -5.56 -19.03
CA ASP A 96 -13.96 -6.23 -19.99
C ASP A 96 -13.40 -7.56 -20.49
N ASP A 97 -12.07 -7.71 -20.49
CA ASP A 97 -11.42 -8.95 -20.86
C ASP A 97 -10.23 -9.29 -19.93
N VAL A 98 -9.79 -10.54 -20.00
CA VAL A 98 -8.71 -11.08 -19.16
C VAL A 98 -7.37 -10.40 -19.46
N VAL A 99 -7.08 -10.09 -20.71
CA VAL A 99 -5.80 -9.46 -21.11
C VAL A 99 -5.66 -8.09 -20.46
N ALA A 100 -6.72 -7.28 -20.52
CA ALA A 100 -6.74 -5.96 -19.90
C ALA A 100 -6.64 -6.06 -18.37
N PHE A 101 -7.28 -7.05 -17.75
CA PHE A 101 -7.18 -7.29 -16.31
C PHE A 101 -5.76 -7.70 -15.90
N GLU A 102 -5.15 -8.63 -16.63
CA GLU A 102 -3.78 -9.08 -16.36
C GLU A 102 -2.77 -7.94 -16.48
N ALA A 103 -2.92 -7.07 -17.49
CA ALA A 103 -2.06 -5.90 -17.65
C ALA A 103 -2.12 -4.95 -16.43
N GLU A 104 -3.32 -4.71 -15.89
CA GLU A 104 -3.49 -3.92 -14.67
C GLU A 104 -2.87 -4.60 -13.45
N LEU A 105 -3.00 -5.91 -13.34
CA LEU A 105 -2.41 -6.68 -12.25
C LEU A 105 -0.88 -6.62 -12.29
N GLU A 106 -0.29 -6.82 -13.46
CA GLU A 106 1.16 -6.71 -13.65
C GLU A 106 1.67 -5.32 -13.29
N LEU A 107 0.96 -4.28 -13.68
CA LEU A 107 1.30 -2.91 -13.33
C LEU A 107 1.31 -2.69 -11.81
N SER A 108 0.40 -3.31 -11.08
CA SER A 108 0.42 -3.27 -9.61
C SER A 108 1.67 -3.94 -9.01
N PHE A 109 2.16 -5.02 -9.61
CA PHE A 109 3.41 -5.68 -9.17
C PHE A 109 4.66 -4.88 -9.49
N GLU A 110 4.64 -4.04 -10.52
CA GLU A 110 5.76 -3.17 -10.89
C GLU A 110 5.90 -1.94 -10.01
N ARG A 111 4.87 -1.58 -9.26
CA ARG A 111 4.83 -0.38 -8.40
C ARG A 111 5.38 -0.68 -7.03
#